data_8e155f0a836ae2bd2bc9c6891edca846
#
_entry.id   8e155f0a836ae2bd2bc9c6891edca846
#
_cell.length_a   1.000
_cell.length_b   1.000
_cell.length_c   1.000
_cell.angle_alpha   90.00
_cell.angle_beta   90.00
_cell.angle_gamma   90.00
#
_symmetry.space_group_name_H-M   'P 1'
#
loop_
_entity.id
_entity.type
_entity.pdbx_description
1 polymer ?
#
loop_
_entity_poly.entity_id
_entity_poly.type
_entity_poly.pdbx_seq_one_letter_code
_entity_poly.pdbx_strand_id
1 'polypeptide(L)'
;DTQHAWIDIPEEVRDKYAYYRSTPLVRAYGLEEALDTPAHIYFKNESTNPLGSHKINSALPQCYYCKQEGDTNVTTETGAGQWGAALSYAAKLYGLEAAVYQVKISMQQKPYRSAIMRTFGATVEGSPSMSTRAGKDIITREPNHPGSLGTAISEAIELATTTPHCKYTLGSVLNHVALHQTVIGLEAEKQMEMAGEYPDEVIACFGGGSNFGGLAFPFMRHNILDGKKTTFVAAEPSSCPKLT
;
A
#
# COMPACT_ATOMS: atom_id res chain seq x y z
N ASP A 1 -17.57 -7.06 3.13
CA ASP A 1 -17.25 -7.61 4.47
C ASP A 1 -17.80 -9.03 4.57
N THR A 2 -16.98 -9.93 5.10
CA THR A 2 -17.31 -11.35 5.29
C THR A 2 -17.20 -11.72 6.76
N GLN A 3 -17.97 -12.74 7.18
CA GLN A 3 -17.84 -13.37 8.51
C GLN A 3 -16.83 -14.53 8.51
N HIS A 4 -16.24 -14.86 7.37
CA HIS A 4 -15.21 -15.89 7.29
C HIS A 4 -13.91 -15.42 7.92
N ALA A 5 -13.35 -16.24 8.82
CA ALA A 5 -12.07 -15.95 9.47
C ALA A 5 -10.88 -15.98 8.49
N TRP A 6 -11.03 -16.72 7.40
CA TRP A 6 -10.02 -16.86 6.35
C TRP A 6 -10.65 -16.60 4.99
N ILE A 7 -9.89 -15.93 4.14
CA ILE A 7 -10.24 -15.68 2.74
C ILE A 7 -9.09 -16.19 1.90
N ASP A 8 -9.38 -17.09 0.97
CA ASP A 8 -8.37 -17.64 0.07
C ASP A 8 -7.86 -16.56 -0.88
N ILE A 9 -6.54 -16.52 -1.04
CA ILE A 9 -5.91 -15.70 -2.05
C ILE A 9 -6.11 -16.39 -3.40
N PRO A 10 -6.72 -15.74 -4.41
CA PRO A 10 -6.89 -16.32 -5.73
C PRO A 10 -5.57 -16.86 -6.30
N GLU A 11 -5.64 -17.98 -7.01
CA GLU A 11 -4.45 -18.65 -7.55
C GLU A 11 -3.62 -17.70 -8.43
N GLU A 12 -4.27 -16.97 -9.33
CA GLU A 12 -3.60 -16.01 -10.21
C GLU A 12 -2.87 -14.90 -9.43
N VAL A 13 -3.38 -14.49 -8.27
CA VAL A 13 -2.71 -13.52 -7.38
C VAL A 13 -1.53 -14.18 -6.67
N ARG A 14 -1.67 -15.43 -6.20
CA ARG A 14 -0.56 -16.19 -5.60
C ARG A 14 0.59 -16.37 -6.57
N ASP A 15 0.33 -16.65 -7.83
CA ASP A 15 1.34 -16.77 -8.89
C ASP A 15 2.13 -15.46 -9.06
N LYS A 16 1.45 -14.30 -8.98
CA LYS A 16 2.14 -13.00 -9.02
C LYS A 16 2.94 -12.74 -7.74
N TYR A 17 2.41 -13.14 -6.58
CA TYR A 17 3.16 -13.06 -5.33
C TYR A 17 4.44 -13.89 -5.37
N ALA A 18 4.45 -15.05 -6.00
CA ALA A 18 5.61 -15.92 -6.11
C ALA A 18 6.83 -15.27 -6.77
N TYR A 19 6.66 -14.17 -7.51
CA TYR A 19 7.79 -13.44 -8.10
C TYR A 19 8.67 -12.72 -7.06
N TYR A 20 8.18 -12.44 -5.85
CA TYR A 20 8.93 -11.66 -4.85
C TYR A 20 8.67 -12.06 -3.40
N ARG A 21 7.67 -12.90 -3.12
CA ARG A 21 7.40 -13.43 -1.79
C ARG A 21 8.01 -14.82 -1.64
N SER A 22 8.39 -15.21 -0.43
CA SER A 22 8.27 -14.48 0.84
C SER A 22 9.33 -13.39 0.96
N THR A 23 8.94 -12.24 1.54
CA THR A 23 9.92 -11.21 1.88
C THR A 23 10.68 -11.60 3.17
N PRO A 24 11.96 -11.20 3.34
CA PRO A 24 12.75 -11.65 4.47
C PRO A 24 12.31 -11.02 5.80
N LEU A 25 12.37 -11.83 6.86
CA LEU A 25 12.42 -11.37 8.25
C LEU A 25 13.91 -11.36 8.66
N VAL A 26 14.44 -10.22 9.07
CA VAL A 26 15.86 -10.04 9.33
C VAL A 26 16.07 -9.61 10.77
N ARG A 27 16.99 -10.27 11.48
CA ARG A 27 17.38 -9.83 12.81
C ARG A 27 18.35 -8.65 12.71
N ALA A 28 18.11 -7.61 13.50
CA ALA A 28 18.80 -6.33 13.45
C ALA A 28 19.94 -6.26 14.49
N TYR A 29 20.92 -7.17 14.44
CA TYR A 29 22.03 -7.26 15.40
C TYR A 29 22.73 -5.91 15.63
N GLY A 30 23.01 -5.14 14.57
CA GLY A 30 23.64 -3.84 14.72
C GLY A 30 22.78 -2.80 15.44
N LEU A 31 21.43 -2.92 15.35
CA LEU A 31 20.53 -2.05 16.12
C LEU A 31 20.46 -2.48 17.59
N GLU A 32 20.43 -3.78 17.86
CA GLU A 32 20.48 -4.33 19.21
C GLU A 32 21.75 -3.84 19.94
N GLU A 33 22.91 -3.92 19.28
CA GLU A 33 24.19 -3.43 19.80
C GLU A 33 24.17 -1.90 20.03
N ALA A 34 23.70 -1.13 19.04
CA ALA A 34 23.65 0.34 19.14
C ALA A 34 22.74 0.85 20.26
N LEU A 35 21.69 0.09 20.60
CA LEU A 35 20.77 0.40 21.70
C LEU A 35 21.19 -0.17 23.05
N ASP A 36 22.26 -0.97 23.09
CA ASP A 36 22.73 -1.69 24.29
C ASP A 36 21.57 -2.44 24.97
N THR A 37 20.78 -3.19 24.18
CA THR A 37 19.58 -3.88 24.65
C THR A 37 19.70 -5.39 24.54
N PRO A 38 19.17 -6.17 25.51
CA PRO A 38 19.05 -7.61 25.41
C PRO A 38 17.88 -8.07 24.52
N ALA A 39 17.05 -7.15 24.04
CA ALA A 39 15.90 -7.47 23.18
C ALA A 39 16.36 -7.98 21.83
N HIS A 40 15.69 -9.01 21.32
CA HIS A 40 15.86 -9.47 19.96
C HIS A 40 15.00 -8.64 19.00
N ILE A 41 15.64 -7.86 18.13
CA ILE A 41 14.94 -6.96 17.20
C ILE A 41 14.92 -7.54 15.81
N TYR A 42 13.72 -7.70 15.26
CA TYR A 42 13.50 -8.17 13.89
C TYR A 42 12.79 -7.12 13.06
N PHE A 43 13.09 -7.06 11.77
CA PHE A 43 12.29 -6.27 10.83
C PHE A 43 11.86 -7.11 9.63
N LYS A 44 10.58 -7.00 9.28
CA LYS A 44 10.00 -7.59 8.08
C LYS A 44 10.28 -6.67 6.90
N ASN A 45 11.18 -7.10 6.01
CA ASN A 45 11.70 -6.24 4.95
C ASN A 45 10.84 -6.30 3.68
N GLU A 46 9.82 -5.47 3.60
CA GLU A 46 8.97 -5.32 2.42
C GLU A 46 9.60 -4.48 1.29
N SER A 47 10.86 -4.03 1.44
CA SER A 47 11.55 -3.27 0.39
C SER A 47 12.20 -4.15 -0.68
N THR A 48 12.26 -5.46 -0.49
CA THR A 48 12.91 -6.41 -1.40
C THR A 48 12.07 -6.77 -2.63
N ASN A 49 10.83 -6.31 -2.71
CA ASN A 49 10.00 -6.47 -3.90
C ASN A 49 10.38 -5.47 -5.02
N PRO A 50 9.93 -5.65 -6.27
CA PRO A 50 10.33 -4.82 -7.42
C PRO A 50 10.10 -3.32 -7.27
N LEU A 51 9.22 -2.90 -6.32
CA LEU A 51 8.83 -1.50 -6.16
C LEU A 51 9.31 -0.88 -4.84
N GLY A 52 9.98 -1.66 -3.99
CA GLY A 52 10.52 -1.22 -2.72
C GLY A 52 9.45 -0.81 -1.69
N SER A 53 8.24 -1.38 -1.75
CA SER A 53 7.13 -1.01 -0.88
C SER A 53 6.09 -2.13 -0.76
N HIS A 54 5.51 -2.31 0.44
CA HIS A 54 4.42 -3.26 0.71
C HIS A 54 3.16 -3.04 -0.14
N LYS A 55 3.01 -1.89 -0.78
CA LYS A 55 1.77 -1.52 -1.49
C LYS A 55 1.43 -2.44 -2.66
N ILE A 56 2.42 -3.08 -3.26
CA ILE A 56 2.25 -4.08 -4.32
C ILE A 56 1.32 -5.23 -3.89
N ASN A 57 1.34 -5.60 -2.60
CA ASN A 57 0.52 -6.69 -2.06
C ASN A 57 -0.98 -6.41 -2.17
N SER A 58 -1.40 -5.15 -2.22
CA SER A 58 -2.79 -4.78 -2.43
C SER A 58 -3.09 -4.40 -3.87
N ALA A 59 -2.12 -3.87 -4.62
CA ALA A 59 -2.30 -3.51 -6.01
C ALA A 59 -2.62 -4.73 -6.89
N LEU A 60 -1.96 -5.86 -6.65
CA LEU A 60 -2.17 -7.09 -7.42
C LEU A 60 -3.60 -7.63 -7.27
N PRO A 61 -4.15 -7.88 -6.08
CA PRO A 61 -5.52 -8.36 -5.97
C PRO A 61 -6.56 -7.32 -6.41
N GLN A 62 -6.34 -6.02 -6.23
CA GLN A 62 -7.26 -5.01 -6.74
C GLN A 62 -7.34 -5.06 -8.28
N CYS A 63 -6.20 -5.12 -8.98
CA CYS A 63 -6.19 -5.27 -10.44
C CYS A 63 -6.78 -6.61 -10.90
N TYR A 64 -6.54 -7.69 -10.15
CA TYR A 64 -7.17 -8.98 -10.43
C TYR A 64 -8.69 -8.87 -10.42
N TYR A 65 -9.28 -8.32 -9.36
CA TYR A 65 -10.74 -8.20 -9.24
C TYR A 65 -11.32 -7.24 -10.28
N CYS A 66 -10.67 -6.10 -10.55
CA CYS A 66 -11.10 -5.21 -11.64
C CYS A 66 -11.18 -5.97 -12.97
N LYS A 67 -10.16 -6.76 -13.29
CA LYS A 67 -10.16 -7.58 -14.51
C LYS A 67 -11.27 -8.62 -14.53
N GLN A 68 -11.53 -9.29 -13.40
CA GLN A 68 -12.61 -10.27 -13.28
C GLN A 68 -14.00 -9.64 -13.46
N GLU A 69 -14.16 -8.37 -13.07
CA GLU A 69 -15.40 -7.60 -13.27
C GLU A 69 -15.54 -7.04 -14.69
N GLY A 70 -14.56 -7.26 -15.58
CA GLY A 70 -14.58 -6.81 -16.97
C GLY A 70 -14.11 -5.37 -17.15
N ASP A 71 -13.47 -4.79 -16.16
CA ASP A 71 -12.87 -3.46 -16.31
C ASP A 71 -11.60 -3.52 -17.17
N THR A 72 -11.33 -2.45 -17.86
CA THR A 72 -10.17 -2.27 -18.74
C THR A 72 -9.21 -1.19 -18.23
N ASN A 73 -9.70 -0.34 -17.32
CA ASN A 73 -8.98 0.80 -16.81
C ASN A 73 -9.03 0.84 -15.27
N VAL A 74 -7.94 1.29 -14.67
CA VAL A 74 -7.87 1.62 -13.26
C VAL A 74 -7.31 3.02 -13.06
N THR A 75 -7.83 3.73 -12.07
CA THR A 75 -7.33 5.06 -11.73
C THR A 75 -7.09 5.19 -10.24
N THR A 76 -6.18 6.08 -9.88
CA THR A 76 -5.85 6.36 -8.49
C THR A 76 -5.16 7.70 -8.31
N GLU A 77 -5.13 8.14 -7.06
CA GLU A 77 -4.22 9.19 -6.60
C GLU A 77 -2.92 8.58 -6.06
N THR A 78 -1.90 9.42 -5.96
CA THR A 78 -0.69 9.08 -5.20
C THR A 78 0.00 10.35 -4.68
N GLY A 79 0.49 10.30 -3.46
CA GLY A 79 1.33 11.36 -2.90
C GLY A 79 2.76 11.24 -3.42
N ALA A 80 3.63 10.57 -2.65
CA ALA A 80 5.04 10.37 -2.98
C ALA A 80 5.30 9.41 -4.16
N GLY A 81 4.26 8.77 -4.72
CA GLY A 81 4.35 7.92 -5.90
C GLY A 81 4.45 6.41 -5.63
N GLN A 82 4.54 5.96 -4.38
CA GLN A 82 4.68 4.53 -4.09
C GLN A 82 3.43 3.73 -4.49
N TRP A 83 2.23 4.24 -4.17
CA TRP A 83 1.00 3.57 -4.55
C TRP A 83 0.77 3.60 -6.06
N GLY A 84 0.98 4.76 -6.69
CA GLY A 84 0.88 4.88 -8.15
C GLY A 84 1.81 3.91 -8.87
N ALA A 85 3.06 3.75 -8.40
CA ALA A 85 4.01 2.79 -8.96
C ALA A 85 3.53 1.34 -8.80
N ALA A 86 3.00 1.00 -7.61
CA ALA A 86 2.46 -0.34 -7.34
C ALA A 86 1.27 -0.67 -8.24
N LEU A 87 0.33 0.28 -8.38
CA LEU A 87 -0.82 0.12 -9.27
C LEU A 87 -0.40 -0.01 -10.73
N SER A 88 0.51 0.86 -11.20
CA SER A 88 1.00 0.83 -12.59
C SER A 88 1.63 -0.52 -12.95
N TYR A 89 2.43 -1.08 -12.05
CA TYR A 89 3.01 -2.40 -12.21
C TYR A 89 1.94 -3.50 -12.25
N ALA A 90 1.01 -3.50 -11.29
CA ALA A 90 -0.05 -4.49 -11.21
C ALA A 90 -0.97 -4.41 -12.44
N ALA A 91 -1.37 -3.22 -12.84
CA ALA A 91 -2.19 -3.00 -14.04
C ALA A 91 -1.53 -3.58 -15.30
N LYS A 92 -0.22 -3.35 -15.46
CA LYS A 92 0.56 -3.93 -16.57
C LYS A 92 0.51 -5.45 -16.58
N LEU A 93 0.63 -6.09 -15.41
CA LEU A 93 0.60 -7.56 -15.30
C LEU A 93 -0.78 -8.16 -15.62
N TYR A 94 -1.85 -7.40 -15.41
CA TYR A 94 -3.22 -7.83 -15.69
C TYR A 94 -3.77 -7.30 -17.02
N GLY A 95 -2.98 -6.53 -17.78
CA GLY A 95 -3.40 -5.98 -19.08
C GLY A 95 -4.43 -4.86 -18.94
N LEU A 96 -4.41 -4.13 -17.82
CA LEU A 96 -5.23 -2.95 -17.57
C LEU A 96 -4.46 -1.67 -17.89
N GLU A 97 -5.16 -0.65 -18.34
CA GLU A 97 -4.61 0.70 -18.43
C GLU A 97 -4.70 1.41 -17.06
N ALA A 98 -3.66 2.16 -16.70
CA ALA A 98 -3.61 2.88 -15.43
C ALA A 98 -3.48 4.38 -15.64
N ALA A 99 -4.32 5.16 -14.93
CA ALA A 99 -4.23 6.61 -14.86
C ALA A 99 -3.95 7.04 -13.41
N VAL A 100 -2.89 7.82 -13.20
CA VAL A 100 -2.41 8.20 -11.87
C VAL A 100 -2.35 9.71 -11.72
N TYR A 101 -3.07 10.25 -10.74
CA TYR A 101 -2.98 11.64 -10.33
C TYR A 101 -2.00 11.78 -9.17
N GLN A 102 -0.84 12.33 -9.45
CA GLN A 102 0.21 12.50 -8.44
C GLN A 102 0.18 13.94 -7.87
N VAL A 103 0.23 14.06 -6.55
CA VAL A 103 0.31 15.38 -5.89
C VAL A 103 1.48 16.19 -6.48
N LYS A 104 1.18 17.35 -7.03
CA LYS A 104 2.10 18.16 -7.85
C LYS A 104 3.43 18.47 -7.16
N ILE A 105 3.39 18.92 -5.91
CA ILE A 105 4.62 19.19 -5.15
C ILE A 105 5.47 17.94 -4.95
N SER A 106 4.83 16.80 -4.68
CA SER A 106 5.53 15.52 -4.50
C SER A 106 6.11 15.01 -5.82
N MET A 107 5.43 15.24 -6.94
CA MET A 107 5.94 14.91 -8.27
C MET A 107 7.23 15.69 -8.60
N GLN A 108 7.28 16.97 -8.25
CA GLN A 108 8.47 17.80 -8.42
C GLN A 108 9.63 17.35 -7.55
N GLN A 109 9.35 16.97 -6.29
CA GLN A 109 10.37 16.49 -5.34
C GLN A 109 10.91 15.11 -5.65
N LYS A 110 10.10 14.25 -6.30
CA LYS A 110 10.40 12.83 -6.56
C LYS A 110 10.12 12.45 -8.03
N PRO A 111 10.81 13.07 -9.01
CA PRO A 111 10.51 12.91 -10.44
C PRO A 111 10.68 11.46 -10.94
N TYR A 112 11.59 10.69 -10.35
CA TYR A 112 11.84 9.30 -10.75
C TYR A 112 10.63 8.38 -10.51
N ARG A 113 9.74 8.70 -9.57
CA ARG A 113 8.52 7.92 -9.35
C ARG A 113 7.58 7.99 -10.55
N SER A 114 7.42 9.16 -11.14
CA SER A 114 6.62 9.32 -12.37
C SER A 114 7.25 8.57 -13.56
N ALA A 115 8.58 8.53 -13.65
CA ALA A 115 9.28 7.77 -14.68
C ALA A 115 9.00 6.25 -14.53
N ILE A 116 9.08 5.71 -13.31
CA ILE A 116 8.75 4.30 -13.03
C ILE A 116 7.31 3.97 -13.46
N MET A 117 6.34 4.80 -13.08
CA MET A 117 4.93 4.59 -13.45
C MET A 117 4.75 4.56 -14.97
N ARG A 118 5.36 5.51 -15.70
CA ARG A 118 5.33 5.56 -17.16
C ARG A 118 6.02 4.38 -17.83
N THR A 119 7.09 3.85 -17.23
CA THR A 119 7.78 2.64 -17.73
C THR A 119 6.84 1.43 -17.73
N PHE A 120 5.91 1.36 -16.77
CA PHE A 120 4.87 0.33 -16.74
C PHE A 120 3.64 0.67 -17.61
N GLY A 121 3.66 1.78 -18.33
CA GLY A 121 2.60 2.17 -19.27
C GLY A 121 1.50 3.04 -18.67
N ALA A 122 1.63 3.48 -17.43
CA ALA A 122 0.63 4.36 -16.83
C ALA A 122 0.70 5.80 -17.37
N THR A 123 -0.45 6.45 -17.53
CA THR A 123 -0.53 7.89 -17.64
C THR A 123 -0.38 8.53 -16.27
N VAL A 124 0.43 9.58 -16.16
CA VAL A 124 0.70 10.23 -14.87
C VAL A 124 0.57 11.74 -15.04
N GLU A 125 -0.36 12.31 -14.28
CA GLU A 125 -0.60 13.76 -14.26
C GLU A 125 -0.33 14.34 -12.86
N GLY A 126 0.20 15.58 -12.85
CA GLY A 126 0.37 16.34 -11.61
C GLY A 126 -0.98 16.94 -11.19
N SER A 127 -1.45 16.59 -10.00
CA SER A 127 -2.70 17.10 -9.43
C SER A 127 -2.45 18.36 -8.58
N PRO A 128 -3.25 19.46 -8.78
CA PRO A 128 -4.39 19.57 -9.67
C PRO A 128 -3.98 19.64 -11.14
N SER A 129 -4.79 19.03 -12.03
CA SER A 129 -4.56 18.96 -13.47
C SER A 129 -5.61 19.71 -14.29
N MET A 130 -5.30 19.94 -15.56
CA MET A 130 -6.27 20.53 -16.50
C MET A 130 -7.11 19.49 -17.23
N SER A 131 -6.94 18.19 -16.95
CA SER A 131 -7.69 17.11 -17.59
C SER A 131 -9.05 16.87 -16.94
N THR A 132 -9.21 17.19 -15.66
CA THR A 132 -10.43 17.00 -14.89
C THR A 132 -11.14 18.31 -14.59
N ARG A 133 -12.45 18.26 -14.30
CA ARG A 133 -13.21 19.41 -13.81
C ARG A 133 -12.72 19.84 -12.42
N ALA A 134 -12.54 18.87 -11.52
CA ALA A 134 -12.08 19.11 -10.17
C ALA A 134 -10.71 19.85 -10.16
N GLY A 135 -9.77 19.41 -10.99
CA GLY A 135 -8.47 20.07 -11.12
C GLY A 135 -8.57 21.46 -11.73
N LYS A 136 -9.35 21.63 -12.80
CA LYS A 136 -9.59 22.95 -13.44
C LYS A 136 -10.17 23.96 -12.46
N ASP A 137 -11.18 23.57 -11.68
CA ASP A 137 -11.82 24.44 -10.70
C ASP A 137 -10.82 24.94 -9.64
N ILE A 138 -9.89 24.12 -9.22
CA ILE A 138 -8.84 24.48 -8.27
C ILE A 138 -7.82 25.42 -8.91
N ILE A 139 -7.30 25.06 -10.09
CA ILE A 139 -6.29 25.88 -10.80
C ILE A 139 -6.86 27.26 -11.15
N THR A 140 -8.16 27.34 -11.47
CA THR A 140 -8.80 28.62 -11.77
C THR A 140 -8.87 29.53 -10.52
N ARG A 141 -9.08 28.96 -9.34
CA ARG A 141 -9.12 29.73 -8.07
C ARG A 141 -7.71 30.04 -7.56
N GLU A 142 -6.79 29.09 -7.70
CA GLU A 142 -5.42 29.17 -7.19
C GLU A 142 -4.43 28.56 -8.20
N PRO A 143 -3.94 29.35 -9.16
CA PRO A 143 -3.08 28.85 -10.24
C PRO A 143 -1.80 28.16 -9.77
N ASN A 144 -1.27 28.53 -8.60
CA ASN A 144 -0.06 27.97 -8.00
C ASN A 144 -0.34 26.93 -6.89
N HIS A 145 -1.54 26.38 -6.81
CA HIS A 145 -1.89 25.39 -5.81
C HIS A 145 -0.91 24.20 -5.84
N PRO A 146 -0.26 23.83 -4.72
CA PRO A 146 0.77 22.79 -4.67
C PRO A 146 0.25 21.37 -4.88
N GLY A 147 -1.07 21.22 -4.84
CA GLY A 147 -1.74 19.94 -4.80
C GLY A 147 -1.93 19.42 -3.38
N SER A 148 -2.88 18.53 -3.23
CA SER A 148 -3.11 17.76 -2.01
C SER A 148 -3.58 16.36 -2.37
N LEU A 149 -3.51 15.44 -1.41
CA LEU A 149 -4.02 14.08 -1.64
C LEU A 149 -5.52 14.10 -1.92
N GLY A 150 -6.28 14.94 -1.20
CA GLY A 150 -7.72 15.10 -1.42
C GLY A 150 -8.08 15.59 -2.81
N THR A 151 -7.31 16.54 -3.35
CA THR A 151 -7.47 16.99 -4.74
C THR A 151 -7.26 15.85 -5.73
N ALA A 152 -6.15 15.13 -5.57
CA ALA A 152 -5.81 14.01 -6.46
C ALA A 152 -6.85 12.87 -6.38
N ILE A 153 -7.42 12.61 -5.19
CA ILE A 153 -8.54 11.67 -5.00
C ILE A 153 -9.75 12.12 -5.81
N SER A 154 -10.12 13.40 -5.73
CA SER A 154 -11.28 13.94 -6.46
C SER A 154 -11.12 13.79 -7.96
N GLU A 155 -9.93 14.03 -8.50
CA GLU A 155 -9.63 13.87 -9.91
C GLU A 155 -9.68 12.39 -10.35
N ALA A 156 -9.11 11.49 -9.55
CA ALA A 156 -9.14 10.06 -9.83
C ALA A 156 -10.58 9.50 -9.79
N ILE A 157 -11.39 9.91 -8.82
CA ILE A 157 -12.81 9.50 -8.73
C ILE A 157 -13.60 10.07 -9.93
N GLU A 158 -13.36 11.32 -10.31
CA GLU A 158 -14.00 11.91 -11.49
C GLU A 158 -13.72 11.08 -12.73
N LEU A 159 -12.47 10.69 -12.97
CA LEU A 159 -12.11 9.83 -14.10
C LEU A 159 -12.82 8.48 -14.03
N ALA A 160 -12.82 7.83 -12.87
CA ALA A 160 -13.49 6.54 -12.68
C ALA A 160 -15.00 6.60 -12.96
N THR A 161 -15.65 7.70 -12.58
CA THR A 161 -17.10 7.85 -12.75
C THR A 161 -17.52 8.30 -14.15
N THR A 162 -16.61 8.88 -14.92
CA THR A 162 -16.88 9.41 -16.26
C THR A 162 -16.37 8.50 -17.39
N THR A 163 -15.52 7.52 -17.06
CA THR A 163 -14.93 6.58 -18.03
C THR A 163 -15.58 5.19 -17.87
N PRO A 164 -16.18 4.62 -18.94
CA PRO A 164 -16.69 3.24 -18.89
C PRO A 164 -15.58 2.24 -18.55
N HIS A 165 -15.94 1.18 -17.82
CA HIS A 165 -15.00 0.11 -17.43
C HIS A 165 -13.74 0.61 -16.73
N CYS A 166 -13.88 1.66 -15.90
CA CYS A 166 -12.80 2.24 -15.12
C CYS A 166 -13.13 2.18 -13.63
N LYS A 167 -12.21 1.61 -12.83
CA LYS A 167 -12.35 1.55 -11.37
C LYS A 167 -11.35 2.45 -10.68
N TYR A 168 -11.82 3.12 -9.64
CA TYR A 168 -10.96 3.78 -8.67
C TYR A 168 -10.38 2.76 -7.70
N THR A 169 -9.06 2.81 -7.50
CA THR A 169 -8.32 1.92 -6.60
C THR A 169 -7.64 2.73 -5.51
N LEU A 170 -7.49 2.16 -4.33
CA LEU A 170 -6.93 2.86 -3.17
C LEU A 170 -5.88 2.02 -2.44
N GLY A 171 -4.74 2.63 -2.13
CA GLY A 171 -3.57 1.95 -1.57
C GLY A 171 -3.54 1.81 -0.06
N SER A 172 -4.56 2.28 0.65
CA SER A 172 -4.65 2.23 2.12
C SER A 172 -6.08 2.53 2.58
N VAL A 173 -6.30 2.67 3.90
CA VAL A 173 -7.53 3.16 4.55
C VAL A 173 -8.69 2.15 4.57
N LEU A 174 -8.89 1.34 3.55
CA LEU A 174 -10.04 0.44 3.41
C LEU A 174 -9.77 -0.96 3.95
N ASN A 175 -10.82 -1.63 4.43
CA ASN A 175 -10.72 -2.97 5.02
C ASN A 175 -10.11 -4.00 4.07
N HIS A 176 -10.48 -3.98 2.79
CA HIS A 176 -9.90 -4.92 1.82
C HIS A 176 -8.40 -4.68 1.63
N VAL A 177 -7.92 -3.44 1.72
CA VAL A 177 -6.48 -3.16 1.65
C VAL A 177 -5.76 -3.73 2.86
N ALA A 178 -6.31 -3.54 4.07
CA ALA A 178 -5.75 -4.13 5.28
C ALA A 178 -5.71 -5.66 5.19
N LEU A 179 -6.80 -6.28 4.70
CA LEU A 179 -6.87 -7.73 4.45
C LEU A 179 -5.78 -8.20 3.48
N HIS A 180 -5.62 -7.56 2.33
CA HIS A 180 -4.56 -7.90 1.36
C HIS A 180 -3.17 -7.82 1.98
N GLN A 181 -2.93 -6.89 2.89
CA GLN A 181 -1.64 -6.71 3.52
C GLN A 181 -1.34 -7.74 4.62
N THR A 182 -2.34 -8.49 5.12
CA THR A 182 -2.11 -9.50 6.16
C THR A 182 -1.15 -10.61 5.74
N VAL A 183 -0.90 -10.78 4.45
CA VAL A 183 0.15 -11.69 3.95
C VAL A 183 1.52 -11.39 4.57
N ILE A 184 1.79 -10.14 4.96
CA ILE A 184 3.03 -9.72 5.64
C ILE A 184 3.16 -10.38 7.01
N GLY A 185 2.13 -10.24 7.85
CA GLY A 185 2.10 -10.79 9.20
C GLY A 185 2.01 -12.31 9.19
N LEU A 186 1.22 -12.91 8.28
CA LEU A 186 1.12 -14.36 8.12
C LEU A 186 2.46 -15.02 7.76
N GLU A 187 3.27 -14.36 6.94
CA GLU A 187 4.64 -14.81 6.69
C GLU A 187 5.54 -14.58 7.90
N ALA A 188 5.43 -13.42 8.55
CA ALA A 188 6.23 -13.09 9.72
C ALA A 188 5.99 -14.08 10.87
N GLU A 189 4.76 -14.53 11.10
CA GLU A 189 4.43 -15.58 12.07
C GLU A 189 5.25 -16.85 11.81
N LYS A 190 5.22 -17.35 10.59
CA LYS A 190 5.98 -18.57 10.20
C LYS A 190 7.49 -18.37 10.31
N GLN A 191 7.97 -17.18 9.96
CA GLN A 191 9.40 -16.87 10.04
C GLN A 191 9.87 -16.73 11.48
N MET A 192 9.04 -16.18 12.38
CA MET A 192 9.31 -16.15 13.83
C MET A 192 9.32 -17.57 14.42
N GLU A 193 8.36 -18.42 14.01
CA GLU A 193 8.34 -19.83 14.40
C GLU A 193 9.63 -20.56 13.97
N MET A 194 10.11 -20.33 12.74
CA MET A 194 11.38 -20.88 12.24
C MET A 194 12.59 -20.38 13.04
N ALA A 195 12.52 -19.15 13.55
CA ALA A 195 13.55 -18.59 14.44
C ALA A 195 13.48 -19.13 15.88
N GLY A 196 12.43 -19.88 16.21
CA GLY A 196 12.17 -20.38 17.58
C GLY A 196 11.72 -19.30 18.54
N GLU A 197 11.17 -18.20 18.04
CA GLU A 197 10.78 -17.01 18.82
C GLU A 197 9.33 -16.59 18.54
N TYR A 198 8.80 -15.75 19.43
CA TYR A 198 7.48 -15.13 19.27
C TYR A 198 7.57 -13.67 19.75
N PRO A 199 6.96 -12.68 19.07
CA PRO A 199 7.14 -11.29 19.41
C PRO A 199 6.38 -10.90 20.69
N ASP A 200 7.05 -10.24 21.63
CA ASP A 200 6.45 -9.56 22.76
C ASP A 200 5.84 -8.22 22.33
N GLU A 201 6.44 -7.59 21.30
CA GLU A 201 5.96 -6.33 20.76
C GLU A 201 6.04 -6.32 19.23
N VAL A 202 5.00 -5.75 18.60
CA VAL A 202 4.94 -5.51 17.15
C VAL A 202 4.77 -4.02 16.90
N ILE A 203 5.77 -3.42 16.26
CA ILE A 203 5.80 -1.98 15.95
C ILE A 203 5.65 -1.80 14.44
N ALA A 204 4.72 -0.95 14.01
CA ALA A 204 4.60 -0.61 12.60
C ALA A 204 4.12 0.82 12.39
N CYS A 205 4.47 1.42 11.24
CA CYS A 205 4.03 2.77 10.95
C CYS A 205 2.53 2.83 10.60
N PHE A 206 1.89 3.90 11.06
CA PHE A 206 0.48 4.16 10.80
C PHE A 206 0.33 5.45 9.97
N GLY A 207 0.21 5.29 8.66
CA GLY A 207 -0.23 6.36 7.76
C GLY A 207 -1.73 6.25 7.50
N GLY A 208 -2.14 5.44 6.54
CA GLY A 208 -3.53 5.03 6.31
C GLY A 208 -3.88 3.68 6.91
N GLY A 209 -3.03 3.10 7.75
CA GLY A 209 -3.27 1.85 8.47
C GLY A 209 -2.82 0.56 7.77
N SER A 210 -2.54 0.58 6.47
CA SER A 210 -2.24 -0.65 5.71
C SER A 210 -0.93 -1.33 6.11
N ASN A 211 0.09 -0.58 6.49
CA ASN A 211 1.36 -1.13 6.97
C ASN A 211 1.17 -1.78 8.34
N PHE A 212 0.57 -1.05 9.28
CA PHE A 212 0.29 -1.55 10.62
C PHE A 212 -0.63 -2.77 10.58
N GLY A 213 -1.78 -2.67 9.92
CA GLY A 213 -2.75 -3.78 9.84
C GLY A 213 -2.16 -5.03 9.17
N GLY A 214 -1.37 -4.84 8.11
CA GLY A 214 -0.73 -5.93 7.41
C GLY A 214 0.22 -6.76 8.28
N LEU A 215 1.00 -6.10 9.14
CA LEU A 215 1.90 -6.79 10.06
C LEU A 215 1.21 -7.25 11.35
N ALA A 216 0.39 -6.38 11.96
CA ALA A 216 -0.10 -6.58 13.31
C ALA A 216 -1.32 -7.51 13.40
N PHE A 217 -2.27 -7.46 12.45
CA PHE A 217 -3.54 -8.19 12.57
C PHE A 217 -3.40 -9.69 12.71
N PRO A 218 -2.52 -10.41 11.99
CA PRO A 218 -2.28 -11.82 12.24
C PRO A 218 -1.86 -12.11 13.68
N PHE A 219 -0.95 -11.34 14.26
CA PHE A 219 -0.54 -11.50 15.65
C PHE A 219 -1.62 -11.08 16.66
N MET A 220 -2.42 -10.04 16.36
CA MET A 220 -3.57 -9.65 17.20
C MET A 220 -4.59 -10.79 17.32
N ARG A 221 -4.77 -11.56 16.24
CA ARG A 221 -5.61 -12.75 16.26
C ARG A 221 -5.19 -13.72 17.36
N HIS A 222 -3.89 -13.95 17.55
CA HIS A 222 -3.38 -14.81 18.61
C HIS A 222 -3.63 -14.26 20.01
N ASN A 223 -3.61 -12.93 20.20
CA ASN A 223 -4.05 -12.36 21.48
C ASN A 223 -5.52 -12.64 21.77
N ILE A 224 -6.38 -12.60 20.75
CA ILE A 224 -7.83 -12.80 20.89
C ILE A 224 -8.17 -14.28 21.09
N LEU A 225 -7.57 -15.18 20.32
CA LEU A 225 -7.97 -16.59 20.25
C LEU A 225 -7.11 -17.50 21.14
N ASP A 226 -5.81 -17.20 21.25
CA ASP A 226 -4.83 -18.11 21.86
C ASP A 226 -4.28 -17.56 23.18
N GLY A 227 -4.79 -16.41 23.65
CA GLY A 227 -4.41 -15.80 24.92
C GLY A 227 -2.97 -15.24 24.95
N LYS A 228 -2.35 -15.04 23.79
CA LYS A 228 -1.07 -14.31 23.69
C LYS A 228 -1.22 -12.88 24.19
N LYS A 229 -0.09 -12.24 24.55
CA LYS A 229 -0.08 -10.89 25.15
C LYS A 229 0.90 -9.96 24.42
N THR A 230 1.00 -10.09 23.12
CA THR A 230 1.81 -9.19 22.30
C THR A 230 1.28 -7.76 22.41
N THR A 231 2.17 -6.82 22.63
CA THR A 231 1.88 -5.37 22.58
C THR A 231 1.96 -4.88 21.14
N PHE A 232 1.05 -3.98 20.75
CA PHE A 232 1.03 -3.42 19.40
C PHE A 232 1.20 -1.91 19.43
N VAL A 233 2.23 -1.41 18.74
CA VAL A 233 2.56 0.01 18.67
C VAL A 233 2.37 0.53 17.26
N ALA A 234 1.38 1.41 17.09
CA ALA A 234 1.12 2.13 15.84
C ALA A 234 1.90 3.46 15.86
N ALA A 235 3.03 3.51 15.14
CA ALA A 235 3.88 4.70 15.10
C ALA A 235 3.41 5.69 14.04
N GLU A 236 3.14 6.92 14.44
CA GLU A 236 2.71 8.00 13.53
C GLU A 236 3.50 9.31 13.80
N PRO A 237 3.57 10.23 12.82
CA PRO A 237 4.25 11.50 13.02
C PRO A 237 3.45 12.41 13.97
N SER A 238 4.09 12.95 14.99
CA SER A 238 3.47 13.88 15.95
C SER A 238 2.99 15.19 15.30
N SER A 239 3.60 15.61 14.20
CA SER A 239 3.20 16.80 13.45
C SER A 239 1.89 16.64 12.65
N CYS A 240 1.43 15.42 12.45
CA CYS A 240 0.20 15.10 11.71
C CYS A 240 -0.38 13.76 12.22
N PRO A 241 -0.83 13.70 13.48
CA PRO A 241 -1.38 12.48 14.06
C PRO A 241 -2.73 12.12 13.40
N LYS A 242 -3.04 10.84 13.35
CA LYS A 242 -4.28 10.30 12.77
C LYS A 242 -5.08 9.46 13.75
N LEU A 243 -4.43 8.99 14.80
CA LEU A 243 -5.03 8.16 15.84
C LEU A 243 -5.35 8.94 17.11
N THR A 244 -4.82 10.15 17.26
CA THR A 244 -4.97 11.01 18.46
C THR A 244 -5.60 12.33 18.10
#